data_e03be9013c3f8e3141a1773569322ec5
#
_entry.id   e03be9013c3f8e3141a1773569322ec5
#
_cell.length_a   1.000
_cell.length_b   1.000
_cell.length_c   1.000
_cell.angle_alpha   90.00
_cell.angle_beta   90.00
_cell.angle_gamma   90.00
#
_symmetry.space_group_name_H-M   'P 1'
#
loop_
_entity.id
_entity.type
_entity.pdbx_description
1 polymer ?
#
loop_
_entity_poly.entity_id
_entity_poly.type
_entity_poly.pdbx_seq_one_letter_code
_entity_poly.pdbx_strand_id
1 'polypeptide(L)'
;QLKYSKEGCRGGDGDTNGAAMVPMAMTLVDDAAIRNVSAYIATFSDEPSATTIAGDISNGANIYDRNCAACHLDNGAGTWYTDAPALAGMSDWYFVTQISNFLAGIRGLHPTDVYGEQMVSMATAMADLEEINDVAAYINTLR
;
A
#
# COMPACT_ATOMS: atom_id res chain seq x y z
N GLN A 1 1.58 3.84 -8.09
CA GLN A 1 0.71 4.86 -7.47
C GLN A 1 0.38 6.00 -8.45
N LEU A 2 1.38 6.70 -9.02
CA LEU A 2 1.16 7.85 -9.93
C LEU A 2 0.25 7.51 -11.12
N LYS A 3 0.45 6.36 -11.75
CA LYS A 3 -0.40 5.87 -12.83
C LYS A 3 -1.84 5.70 -12.38
N TYR A 4 -2.08 5.01 -11.28
CA TYR A 4 -3.42 4.80 -10.73
C TYR A 4 -4.13 6.09 -10.33
N SER A 5 -3.40 7.08 -9.80
CA SER A 5 -3.96 8.41 -9.54
C SER A 5 -4.40 9.11 -10.82
N LYS A 6 -3.60 8.99 -11.90
CA LYS A 6 -3.92 9.58 -13.22
C LYS A 6 -5.11 8.89 -13.90
N GLU A 7 -5.26 7.59 -13.71
CA GLU A 7 -6.35 6.77 -14.29
C GLU A 7 -7.66 6.84 -13.49
N GLY A 8 -7.69 7.57 -12.36
CA GLY A 8 -8.88 7.71 -11.53
C GLY A 8 -9.12 6.56 -10.55
N CYS A 9 -8.18 5.61 -10.44
CA CYS A 9 -8.27 4.51 -9.47
C CYS A 9 -8.01 4.97 -8.02
N ARG A 10 -7.52 6.19 -7.85
CA ARG A 10 -7.21 6.84 -6.56
C ARG A 10 -7.82 8.23 -6.53
N GLY A 11 -8.13 8.70 -5.32
CA GLY A 11 -8.66 10.07 -5.12
C GLY A 11 -10.16 10.19 -5.34
N GLY A 12 -10.90 9.10 -5.28
CA GLY A 12 -12.36 9.11 -5.21
C GLY A 12 -12.87 9.60 -3.86
N ASP A 13 -14.19 9.62 -3.69
CA ASP A 13 -14.85 10.05 -2.46
C ASP A 13 -14.29 9.30 -1.24
N GLY A 14 -13.85 10.04 -0.23
CA GLY A 14 -13.25 9.52 0.99
C GLY A 14 -11.71 9.35 0.94
N ASP A 15 -11.06 9.33 -0.23
CA ASP A 15 -9.59 9.30 -0.36
C ASP A 15 -9.02 10.73 -0.44
N THR A 16 -9.08 11.48 0.65
CA THR A 16 -8.64 12.89 0.71
C THR A 16 -7.17 13.06 0.27
N ASN A 17 -6.28 12.16 0.72
CA ASN A 17 -4.87 12.21 0.37
C ASN A 17 -4.63 11.82 -1.10
N GLY A 18 -5.37 10.82 -1.59
CA GLY A 18 -5.35 10.46 -3.01
C GLY A 18 -5.87 11.58 -3.89
N ALA A 19 -6.96 12.23 -3.48
CA ALA A 19 -7.53 13.38 -4.21
C ALA A 19 -6.53 14.55 -4.33
N ALA A 20 -5.74 14.82 -3.30
CA ALA A 20 -4.68 15.83 -3.34
C ALA A 20 -3.56 15.47 -4.34
N MET A 21 -3.31 14.18 -4.56
CA MET A 21 -2.28 13.70 -5.50
C MET A 21 -2.74 13.66 -6.96
N VAL A 22 -4.03 13.60 -7.24
CA VAL A 22 -4.56 13.53 -8.61
C VAL A 22 -4.06 14.69 -9.48
N PRO A 23 -4.22 15.99 -9.11
CA PRO A 23 -3.73 17.09 -9.93
C PRO A 23 -2.21 17.04 -10.14
N MET A 24 -1.43 16.56 -9.17
CA MET A 24 0.02 16.39 -9.32
C MET A 24 0.33 15.29 -10.33
N ALA A 25 -0.33 14.14 -10.25
CA ALA A 25 -0.17 13.05 -11.22
C ALA A 25 -0.57 13.46 -12.65
N MET A 26 -1.58 14.30 -12.78
CA MET A 26 -2.06 14.81 -14.09
C MET A 26 -1.05 15.73 -14.79
N THR A 27 -0.08 16.31 -14.06
CA THR A 27 1.00 17.08 -14.70
C THR A 27 2.00 16.21 -15.47
N LEU A 28 2.04 14.90 -15.18
CA LEU A 28 2.90 13.95 -15.89
C LEU A 28 2.27 13.59 -17.22
N VAL A 29 2.83 14.13 -18.31
CA VAL A 29 2.22 14.10 -19.64
C VAL A 29 2.10 12.70 -20.25
N ASP A 30 3.04 11.80 -19.92
CA ASP A 30 3.11 10.44 -20.48
C ASP A 30 3.76 9.43 -19.49
N ASP A 31 3.80 8.17 -19.91
CA ASP A 31 4.42 7.09 -19.13
C ASP A 31 5.94 7.27 -18.95
N ALA A 32 6.61 7.97 -19.86
CA ALA A 32 8.03 8.26 -19.71
C ALA A 32 8.27 9.25 -18.56
N ALA A 33 7.42 10.28 -18.46
CA ALA A 33 7.45 11.21 -17.33
C ALA A 33 7.20 10.49 -15.99
N ILE A 34 6.22 9.57 -15.94
CA ILE A 34 5.95 8.75 -14.75
C ILE A 34 7.16 7.91 -14.38
N ARG A 35 7.77 7.20 -15.35
CA ARG A 35 8.97 6.38 -15.09
C ARG A 35 10.15 7.22 -14.61
N ASN A 36 10.39 8.38 -15.22
CA ASN A 36 11.50 9.26 -14.86
C ASN A 36 11.35 9.79 -13.43
N VAL A 37 10.16 10.25 -13.04
CA VAL A 37 9.88 10.71 -11.67
C VAL A 37 10.01 9.54 -10.67
N SER A 38 9.50 8.36 -11.02
CA SER A 38 9.63 7.18 -10.16
C SER A 38 11.10 6.76 -9.97
N ALA A 39 11.90 6.79 -11.04
CA ALA A 39 13.33 6.50 -10.97
C ALA A 39 14.08 7.54 -10.11
N TYR A 40 13.71 8.82 -10.22
CA TYR A 40 14.30 9.87 -9.38
C TYR A 40 13.93 9.68 -7.90
N ILE A 41 12.66 9.39 -7.58
CA ILE A 41 12.23 9.09 -6.20
C ILE A 41 12.99 7.90 -5.62
N ALA A 42 13.25 6.86 -6.44
CA ALA A 42 14.01 5.68 -6.02
C ALA A 42 15.50 5.97 -5.69
N THR A 43 16.00 7.17 -5.99
CA THR A 43 17.36 7.59 -5.58
C THR A 43 17.42 8.24 -4.19
N PHE A 44 16.26 8.51 -3.58
CA PHE A 44 16.24 9.08 -2.23
C PHE A 44 16.66 8.03 -1.20
N SER A 45 17.36 8.48 -0.16
CA SER A 45 17.67 7.62 0.98
C SER A 45 16.37 7.22 1.68
N ASP A 46 16.23 5.94 1.93
CA ASP A 46 15.07 5.37 2.64
C ASP A 46 15.41 5.36 4.14
N GLU A 47 14.96 6.39 4.84
CA GLU A 47 15.09 6.43 6.29
C GLU A 47 13.93 5.65 6.93
N PRO A 48 14.20 4.81 7.94
CA PRO A 48 13.16 4.03 8.59
C PRO A 48 12.06 4.93 9.16
N SER A 49 10.81 4.64 8.78
CA SER A 49 9.65 5.33 9.34
C SER A 49 9.58 5.12 10.85
N ALA A 50 9.21 6.16 11.60
CA ALA A 50 8.96 6.04 13.02
C ALA A 50 7.79 5.08 13.28
N THR A 51 7.90 4.26 14.33
CA THR A 51 6.80 3.43 14.80
C THR A 51 5.75 4.32 15.47
N THR A 52 4.54 4.32 14.93
CA THR A 52 3.41 5.12 15.45
C THR A 52 2.22 4.24 15.85
N ILE A 53 2.19 2.99 15.39
CA ILE A 53 1.13 2.01 15.68
C ILE A 53 1.67 0.97 16.65
N ALA A 54 0.96 0.76 17.75
CA ALA A 54 1.23 -0.33 18.69
C ALA A 54 0.46 -1.59 18.24
N GLY A 55 1.12 -2.75 18.28
CA GLY A 55 0.52 -4.04 17.94
C GLY A 55 1.41 -5.20 18.39
N ASP A 56 0.85 -6.41 18.42
CA ASP A 56 1.58 -7.64 18.69
C ASP A 56 2.34 -8.09 17.43
N ILE A 57 3.66 -7.83 17.42
CA ILE A 57 4.56 -8.18 16.30
C ILE A 57 4.51 -9.69 16.00
N SER A 58 4.38 -10.54 17.01
CA SER A 58 4.36 -12.00 16.84
C SER A 58 3.06 -12.47 16.16
N ASN A 59 1.92 -11.91 16.58
CA ASN A 59 0.64 -12.16 15.92
C ASN A 59 0.64 -11.58 14.50
N GLY A 60 1.14 -10.36 14.33
CA GLY A 60 1.30 -9.71 13.03
C GLY A 60 2.14 -10.52 12.05
N ALA A 61 3.25 -11.14 12.51
CA ALA A 61 4.07 -12.03 11.70
C ALA A 61 3.28 -13.26 11.22
N ASN A 62 2.49 -13.88 12.09
CA ASN A 62 1.66 -15.04 11.74
C ASN A 62 0.56 -14.68 10.72
N ILE A 63 -0.05 -13.49 10.87
CA ILE A 63 -1.08 -13.02 9.95
C ILE A 63 -0.44 -12.67 8.59
N TYR A 64 0.71 -12.00 8.61
CA TYR A 64 1.46 -11.63 7.42
C TYR A 64 1.85 -12.86 6.59
N ASP A 65 2.41 -13.89 7.23
CA ASP A 65 2.80 -15.14 6.57
C ASP A 65 1.62 -15.80 5.84
N ARG A 66 0.46 -15.85 6.47
CA ARG A 66 -0.74 -16.49 5.91
C ARG A 66 -1.42 -15.68 4.80
N ASN A 67 -1.44 -14.35 4.94
CA ASN A 67 -2.32 -13.51 4.12
C ASN A 67 -1.55 -12.58 3.16
N CYS A 68 -0.28 -12.27 3.41
CA CYS A 68 0.44 -11.21 2.70
C CYS A 68 1.67 -11.73 1.95
N ALA A 69 2.43 -12.65 2.57
CA ALA A 69 3.76 -13.07 2.10
C ALA A 69 3.73 -13.68 0.69
N ALA A 70 2.66 -14.38 0.30
CA ALA A 70 2.54 -15.00 -1.02
C ALA A 70 2.70 -13.98 -2.18
N CYS A 71 2.25 -12.72 -1.98
CA CYS A 71 2.35 -11.66 -2.99
C CYS A 71 3.42 -10.64 -2.65
N HIS A 72 3.58 -10.30 -1.36
CA HIS A 72 4.51 -9.26 -0.91
C HIS A 72 5.89 -9.79 -0.50
N LEU A 73 6.10 -11.11 -0.54
CA LEU A 73 7.27 -11.84 -0.08
C LEU A 73 7.48 -11.77 1.44
N ASP A 74 8.19 -12.75 1.99
CA ASP A 74 8.46 -12.87 3.44
C ASP A 74 9.19 -11.65 4.01
N ASN A 75 10.03 -11.01 3.19
CA ASN A 75 10.78 -9.81 3.56
C ASN A 75 10.06 -8.49 3.21
N GLY A 76 8.83 -8.54 2.72
CA GLY A 76 8.08 -7.35 2.34
C GLY A 76 8.59 -6.61 1.11
N ALA A 77 9.48 -7.19 0.29
CA ALA A 77 10.07 -6.50 -0.87
C ALA A 77 9.08 -6.31 -2.04
N GLY A 78 7.95 -7.04 -2.03
CA GLY A 78 7.01 -7.04 -3.13
C GLY A 78 7.51 -7.78 -4.37
N THR A 79 6.65 -7.95 -5.36
CA THR A 79 7.02 -8.59 -6.64
C THR A 79 6.43 -7.86 -7.84
N TRP A 80 7.17 -7.82 -8.93
CA TRP A 80 6.72 -7.19 -10.17
C TRP A 80 5.69 -8.05 -10.93
N TYR A 81 5.70 -9.38 -10.75
CA TYR A 81 4.77 -10.27 -11.48
C TYR A 81 3.39 -10.41 -10.83
N THR A 82 3.23 -9.96 -9.59
CA THR A 82 1.92 -9.81 -8.95
C THR A 82 1.53 -8.33 -8.81
N ASP A 83 2.37 -7.41 -9.30
CA ASP A 83 2.26 -5.97 -9.07
C ASP A 83 2.11 -5.60 -7.57
N ALA A 84 2.56 -6.50 -6.68
CA ALA A 84 2.54 -6.29 -5.25
C ALA A 84 3.66 -5.31 -4.86
N PRO A 85 3.33 -4.14 -4.29
CA PRO A 85 4.35 -3.18 -3.89
C PRO A 85 5.16 -3.67 -2.70
N ALA A 86 6.35 -3.09 -2.51
CA ALA A 86 7.10 -3.27 -1.27
C ALA A 86 6.28 -2.73 -0.09
N LEU A 87 6.26 -3.50 0.99
CA LEU A 87 5.70 -3.12 2.30
C LEU A 87 6.81 -2.81 3.30
N ALA A 88 8.00 -3.43 3.15
CA ALA A 88 9.18 -3.09 3.92
C ALA A 88 9.49 -1.59 3.80
N GLY A 89 9.80 -0.94 4.93
CA GLY A 89 10.05 0.49 4.98
C GLY A 89 8.80 1.40 4.91
N MET A 90 7.62 0.83 4.67
CA MET A 90 6.38 1.61 4.64
C MET A 90 6.04 2.14 6.05
N SER A 91 5.54 3.37 6.12
CA SER A 91 4.99 3.92 7.37
C SER A 91 3.80 3.10 7.84
N ASP A 92 3.79 2.69 9.11
CA ASP A 92 2.75 1.87 9.72
C ASP A 92 1.35 2.52 9.64
N TRP A 93 1.24 3.82 9.93
CA TRP A 93 -0.01 4.57 9.78
C TRP A 93 -0.52 4.57 8.33
N TYR A 94 0.39 4.60 7.33
CA TYR A 94 0.00 4.56 5.92
C TYR A 94 -0.53 3.18 5.55
N PHE A 95 0.11 2.10 6.03
CA PHE A 95 -0.39 0.74 5.86
C PHE A 95 -1.81 0.60 6.41
N VAL A 96 -2.04 0.98 7.68
CA VAL A 96 -3.38 0.94 8.32
C VAL A 96 -4.40 1.75 7.51
N THR A 97 -4.03 2.95 7.06
CA THR A 97 -4.91 3.78 6.23
C THR A 97 -5.27 3.08 4.91
N GLN A 98 -4.30 2.44 4.24
CA GLN A 98 -4.56 1.77 2.96
C GLN A 98 -5.45 0.53 3.12
N ILE A 99 -5.21 -0.29 4.14
CA ILE A 99 -6.08 -1.43 4.45
C ILE A 99 -7.50 -0.95 4.76
N SER A 100 -7.65 0.08 5.58
CA SER A 100 -8.95 0.69 5.90
C SER A 100 -9.66 1.21 4.63
N ASN A 101 -8.94 1.81 3.70
CA ASN A 101 -9.48 2.28 2.43
C ASN A 101 -9.97 1.12 1.54
N PHE A 102 -9.27 -0.02 1.53
CA PHE A 102 -9.75 -1.22 0.83
C PHE A 102 -11.01 -1.78 1.47
N LEU A 103 -11.06 -1.87 2.81
CA LEU A 103 -12.24 -2.36 3.55
C LEU A 103 -13.46 -1.45 3.36
N ALA A 104 -13.25 -0.15 3.30
CA ALA A 104 -14.32 0.83 3.11
C ALA A 104 -14.75 0.99 1.64
N GLY A 105 -14.12 0.27 0.70
CA GLY A 105 -14.40 0.42 -0.74
C GLY A 105 -13.96 1.76 -1.34
N ILE A 106 -13.13 2.52 -0.62
CA ILE A 106 -12.54 3.78 -1.10
C ILE A 106 -11.44 3.51 -2.13
N ARG A 107 -10.82 2.32 -2.04
CA ARG A 107 -9.76 1.86 -2.94
C ARG A 107 -10.04 0.43 -3.40
N GLY A 108 -9.63 0.12 -4.64
CA GLY A 108 -9.70 -1.23 -5.20
C GLY A 108 -11.03 -1.57 -5.89
N LEU A 109 -11.98 -0.63 -6.00
CA LEU A 109 -13.25 -0.85 -6.69
C LEU A 109 -13.30 -0.24 -8.09
N HIS A 110 -12.23 0.43 -8.55
CA HIS A 110 -12.20 0.95 -9.90
C HIS A 110 -12.09 -0.21 -10.92
N PRO A 111 -12.89 -0.24 -12.00
CA PRO A 111 -12.94 -1.38 -12.93
C PRO A 111 -11.61 -1.76 -13.59
N THR A 112 -10.65 -0.84 -13.64
CA THR A 112 -9.31 -1.09 -14.19
C THR A 112 -8.26 -1.42 -13.12
N ASP A 113 -8.61 -1.36 -11.83
CA ASP A 113 -7.70 -1.65 -10.71
C ASP A 113 -7.79 -3.12 -10.27
N VAL A 114 -7.41 -4.03 -11.16
CA VAL A 114 -7.49 -5.49 -10.95
C VAL A 114 -6.71 -5.92 -9.69
N TYR A 115 -5.57 -5.31 -9.45
CA TYR A 115 -4.73 -5.62 -8.28
C TYR A 115 -5.29 -5.01 -7.00
N GLY A 116 -5.96 -3.87 -7.09
CA GLY A 116 -6.70 -3.29 -5.97
C GLY A 116 -7.88 -4.17 -5.55
N GLU A 117 -8.59 -4.79 -6.49
CA GLU A 117 -9.66 -5.75 -6.20
C GLU A 117 -9.14 -6.99 -5.43
N GLN A 118 -7.95 -7.49 -5.79
CA GLN A 118 -7.30 -8.56 -5.04
C GLN A 118 -6.99 -8.13 -3.60
N MET A 119 -6.52 -6.88 -3.42
CA MET A 119 -6.26 -6.34 -2.09
C MET A 119 -7.51 -6.13 -1.25
N VAL A 120 -8.66 -5.82 -1.85
CA VAL A 120 -9.97 -5.79 -1.14
C VAL A 120 -10.24 -7.17 -0.53
N SER A 121 -10.07 -8.23 -1.31
CA SER A 121 -10.28 -9.61 -0.83
C SER A 121 -9.31 -9.98 0.30
N MET A 122 -8.03 -9.57 0.20
CA MET A 122 -7.03 -9.83 1.24
C MET A 122 -7.27 -9.00 2.50
N ALA A 123 -7.68 -7.74 2.37
CA ALA A 123 -8.02 -6.88 3.50
C ALA A 123 -9.19 -7.46 4.31
N THR A 124 -10.21 -8.01 3.64
CA THR A 124 -11.36 -8.63 4.31
C THR A 124 -11.02 -9.95 5.02
N ALA A 125 -9.85 -10.53 4.77
CA ALA A 125 -9.38 -11.71 5.49
C ALA A 125 -8.83 -11.39 6.90
N MET A 126 -8.59 -10.10 7.20
CA MET A 126 -8.24 -9.65 8.55
C MET A 126 -9.52 -9.37 9.35
N ALA A 127 -9.59 -9.88 10.58
CA ALA A 127 -10.84 -9.90 11.34
C ALA A 127 -11.25 -8.49 11.84
N ASP A 128 -10.28 -7.68 12.24
CA ASP A 128 -10.54 -6.39 12.87
C ASP A 128 -9.34 -5.44 12.83
N LEU A 129 -9.50 -4.26 13.43
CA LEU A 129 -8.46 -3.25 13.50
C LEU A 129 -7.24 -3.70 14.34
N GLU A 130 -7.42 -4.58 15.32
CA GLU A 130 -6.33 -5.10 16.13
C GLU A 130 -5.39 -5.93 15.26
N GLU A 131 -5.89 -6.87 14.47
CA GLU A 131 -5.10 -7.64 13.51
C GLU A 131 -4.39 -6.75 12.49
N ILE A 132 -5.04 -5.69 12.00
CA ILE A 132 -4.43 -4.73 11.08
C ILE A 132 -3.26 -4.00 11.74
N ASN A 133 -3.41 -3.60 13.01
CA ASN A 133 -2.35 -2.94 13.78
C ASN A 133 -1.18 -3.90 14.06
N ASP A 134 -1.45 -5.15 14.35
CA ASP A 134 -0.44 -6.19 14.56
C ASP A 134 0.40 -6.40 13.31
N VAL A 135 -0.24 -6.51 12.14
CA VAL A 135 0.45 -6.61 10.86
C VAL A 135 1.26 -5.33 10.57
N ALA A 136 0.72 -4.15 10.87
CA ALA A 136 1.44 -2.88 10.71
C ALA A 136 2.71 -2.83 11.58
N ALA A 137 2.60 -3.27 12.84
CA ALA A 137 3.72 -3.36 13.76
C ALA A 137 4.79 -4.34 13.25
N TYR A 138 4.38 -5.49 12.71
CA TYR A 138 5.32 -6.46 12.10
C TYR A 138 5.99 -5.89 10.85
N ILE A 139 5.25 -5.31 9.91
CA ILE A 139 5.79 -4.72 8.68
C ILE A 139 6.85 -3.66 9.01
N ASN A 140 6.66 -2.89 10.07
CA ASN A 140 7.63 -1.89 10.53
C ASN A 140 8.97 -2.50 10.99
N THR A 141 9.02 -3.81 11.22
CA THR A 141 10.28 -4.54 11.49
C THR A 141 10.98 -5.03 10.22
N LEU A 142 10.29 -5.07 9.08
CA LEU A 142 10.83 -5.50 7.78
C LEU A 142 11.62 -4.35 7.15
N ARG A 143 12.94 -4.52 7.01
CA ARG A 143 13.86 -3.48 6.50
C ARG A 143 14.96 -4.07 5.66
#